data_3946dd7e465fff35761b81c84b3c061f
#
_entry.id   3946dd7e465fff35761b81c84b3c061f
#
_cell.length_a   1.000
_cell.length_b   1.000
_cell.length_c   1.000
_cell.angle_alpha   90.00
_cell.angle_beta   90.00
_cell.angle_gamma   90.00
#
_symmetry.space_group_name_H-M   'P 1'
#
loop_
_entity.id
_entity.type
_entity.pdbx_description
1 polymer ?
#
loop_
_entity_poly.entity_id
_entity_poly.type
_entity_poly.pdbx_seq_one_letter_code
_entity_poly.pdbx_strand_id
1 'polypeptide(L)'
;MGIQVDTGQERELALVVVGGGVAGLFAALCAASEGDVLVLTKGSLLSSTSLLAQGGIAAAMGEDDSPALHAEDTLRTGRGLCRPSAVSVLTDEAPARIRDLVELGVEFDEGLGLEGGHSRRRVVHAGGAATGDRVARKLAERVLEHPRIHVAEGERMLSIWRDDERCVGVVTDRRAVPARATLLSTGGAAALWERTTNPAGAVGEGMAAAYRSGAALADLEFVQFHPTTLVDSSLLLSEALRGEGALLLDEQGNRFTDELAPRDVVAREIAARGTVLLDLRPIDRGRFPTLMGSLIEEGYDPSETPIPVAPAAHYTVGGVVTDLDGHSEVPGLYAAGECAATGVHGANRLASNSLLECLVFGRRAGLSGLGQPGLPARLPEIPAAAAPEPVTPELRSALWRDCGLIRDAAGLRHLLDAPHLLTRLVAETALTREESRGSHFRVDYPAESDEFERHVVLRQETGTNLETWL
;
A
#
# COMPACT_ATOMS: atom_id res chain seq x y z
N MET A 1 -13.87 -10.31 -29.89
CA MET A 1 -13.77 -11.65 -29.31
C MET A 1 -14.70 -11.68 -28.12
N GLY A 2 -15.67 -12.61 -28.10
CA GLY A 2 -16.60 -12.71 -26.97
C GLY A 2 -15.87 -13.29 -25.76
N ILE A 3 -15.95 -12.58 -24.61
CA ILE A 3 -15.43 -13.05 -23.34
C ILE A 3 -16.29 -14.24 -22.91
N GLN A 4 -15.68 -15.39 -22.66
CA GLN A 4 -16.38 -16.59 -22.21
C GLN A 4 -16.57 -16.53 -20.68
N VAL A 5 -17.73 -16.97 -20.18
CA VAL A 5 -17.97 -17.22 -18.75
C VAL A 5 -17.33 -18.57 -18.42
N ASP A 6 -16.44 -18.59 -17.44
CA ASP A 6 -15.90 -19.84 -16.93
C ASP A 6 -16.91 -20.51 -15.99
N THR A 7 -17.74 -21.37 -16.57
CA THR A 7 -18.68 -22.23 -15.83
C THR A 7 -18.09 -23.61 -15.55
N GLY A 8 -16.80 -23.82 -15.85
CA GLY A 8 -16.15 -25.14 -15.80
C GLY A 8 -15.79 -25.65 -14.40
N GLN A 9 -16.02 -24.89 -13.33
CA GLN A 9 -15.90 -25.38 -11.96
C GLN A 9 -17.25 -25.94 -11.50
N GLU A 10 -17.27 -27.19 -11.06
CA GLU A 10 -18.45 -27.84 -10.46
C GLU A 10 -18.90 -27.16 -9.16
N ARG A 11 -18.11 -26.20 -8.62
CA ARG A 11 -18.39 -25.49 -7.37
C ARG A 11 -18.33 -23.97 -7.57
N GLU A 12 -19.25 -23.27 -6.93
CA GLU A 12 -19.30 -21.82 -6.88
C GLU A 12 -18.10 -21.27 -6.08
N LEU A 13 -17.36 -20.32 -6.67
CA LEU A 13 -16.29 -19.61 -5.96
C LEU A 13 -16.87 -18.78 -4.81
N ALA A 14 -16.38 -19.03 -3.61
CA ALA A 14 -16.73 -18.22 -2.45
C ALA A 14 -16.10 -16.82 -2.55
N LEU A 15 -14.85 -16.76 -3.02
CA LEU A 15 -14.09 -15.52 -3.11
C LEU A 15 -13.19 -15.52 -4.35
N VAL A 16 -13.20 -14.43 -5.09
CA VAL A 16 -12.12 -14.09 -6.01
C VAL A 16 -11.25 -13.00 -5.38
N VAL A 17 -9.94 -13.25 -5.28
CA VAL A 17 -8.93 -12.32 -4.77
C VAL A 17 -8.17 -11.76 -5.94
N VAL A 18 -8.17 -10.45 -6.11
CA VAL A 18 -7.44 -9.76 -7.18
C VAL A 18 -6.18 -9.12 -6.61
N GLY A 19 -5.03 -9.74 -6.87
CA GLY A 19 -3.72 -9.32 -6.39
C GLY A 19 -3.02 -10.39 -5.56
N GLY A 20 -1.77 -10.71 -5.93
CA GLY A 20 -0.90 -11.72 -5.30
C GLY A 20 0.06 -11.14 -4.25
N GLY A 21 -0.26 -10.00 -3.61
CA GLY A 21 0.49 -9.45 -2.49
C GLY A 21 0.13 -10.11 -1.16
N VAL A 22 0.82 -9.72 -0.08
CA VAL A 22 0.60 -10.28 1.28
C VAL A 22 -0.86 -10.23 1.70
N ALA A 23 -1.58 -9.13 1.46
CA ALA A 23 -2.99 -9.00 1.81
C ALA A 23 -3.86 -10.07 1.13
N GLY A 24 -3.71 -10.23 -0.19
CA GLY A 24 -4.50 -11.18 -0.96
C GLY A 24 -4.16 -12.63 -0.64
N LEU A 25 -2.88 -12.97 -0.53
CA LEU A 25 -2.44 -14.34 -0.20
C LEU A 25 -2.91 -14.74 1.19
N PHE A 26 -2.79 -13.85 2.18
CA PHE A 26 -3.23 -14.15 3.54
C PHE A 26 -4.76 -14.24 3.63
N ALA A 27 -5.49 -13.34 2.94
CA ALA A 27 -6.94 -13.43 2.83
C ALA A 27 -7.41 -14.74 2.18
N ALA A 28 -6.75 -15.16 1.09
CA ALA A 28 -7.06 -16.42 0.42
C ALA A 28 -6.88 -17.64 1.33
N LEU A 29 -5.78 -17.70 2.10
CA LEU A 29 -5.53 -18.77 3.07
C LEU A 29 -6.60 -18.79 4.17
N CYS A 30 -7.00 -17.63 4.68
CA CYS A 30 -8.06 -17.55 5.70
C CYS A 30 -9.41 -17.99 5.15
N ALA A 31 -9.78 -17.53 3.94
CA ALA A 31 -11.08 -17.86 3.33
C ALA A 31 -11.18 -19.33 2.87
N ALA A 32 -10.07 -19.93 2.48
CA ALA A 32 -10.04 -21.31 1.97
C ALA A 32 -10.33 -22.37 3.03
N SER A 33 -10.40 -21.98 4.33
CA SER A 33 -10.89 -22.87 5.39
C SER A 33 -12.35 -23.33 5.16
N GLU A 34 -13.19 -22.49 4.52
CA GLU A 34 -14.62 -22.73 4.36
C GLU A 34 -15.13 -22.65 2.91
N GLY A 35 -14.36 -22.11 1.97
CA GLY A 35 -14.80 -21.92 0.58
C GLY A 35 -13.70 -22.10 -0.45
N ASP A 36 -14.07 -22.29 -1.71
CA ASP A 36 -13.14 -22.33 -2.84
C ASP A 36 -12.77 -20.89 -3.23
N VAL A 37 -11.49 -20.63 -3.39
CA VAL A 37 -10.91 -19.29 -3.65
C VAL A 37 -10.14 -19.30 -4.94
N LEU A 38 -10.30 -18.25 -5.74
CA LEU A 38 -9.43 -17.98 -6.90
C LEU A 38 -8.58 -16.74 -6.65
N VAL A 39 -7.27 -16.87 -6.74
CA VAL A 39 -6.33 -15.74 -6.72
C VAL A 39 -5.96 -15.38 -8.14
N LEU A 40 -6.27 -14.17 -8.56
CA LEU A 40 -5.91 -13.59 -9.86
C LEU A 40 -4.73 -12.64 -9.69
N THR A 41 -3.69 -12.81 -10.49
CA THR A 41 -2.58 -11.86 -10.53
C THR A 41 -2.15 -11.55 -11.96
N LYS A 42 -1.95 -10.27 -12.27
CA LYS A 42 -1.53 -9.81 -13.60
C LYS A 42 -0.10 -10.18 -13.99
N GLY A 43 0.70 -10.56 -13.02
CA GLY A 43 2.06 -11.08 -13.18
C GLY A 43 2.20 -12.41 -12.48
N SER A 44 3.42 -12.77 -12.08
CA SER A 44 3.67 -13.92 -11.21
C SER A 44 3.27 -13.59 -9.75
N LEU A 45 2.90 -14.60 -8.96
CA LEU A 45 2.69 -14.49 -7.52
C LEU A 45 3.91 -13.84 -6.81
N LEU A 46 5.10 -14.07 -7.34
CA LEU A 46 6.36 -13.55 -6.80
C LEU A 46 6.80 -12.23 -7.48
N SER A 47 5.86 -11.41 -7.95
CA SER A 47 6.16 -10.09 -8.55
C SER A 47 5.46 -8.91 -7.86
N SER A 48 4.97 -9.10 -6.64
CA SER A 48 4.26 -8.06 -5.89
C SER A 48 5.21 -7.08 -5.21
N THR A 49 4.72 -5.86 -4.92
CA THR A 49 5.43 -4.84 -4.11
C THR A 49 5.82 -5.37 -2.73
N SER A 50 5.04 -6.31 -2.17
CA SER A 50 5.32 -6.92 -0.87
C SER A 50 6.69 -7.60 -0.79
N LEU A 51 7.19 -8.18 -1.89
CA LEU A 51 8.53 -8.79 -1.94
C LEU A 51 9.66 -7.75 -1.78
N LEU A 52 9.40 -6.50 -2.14
CA LEU A 52 10.39 -5.41 -2.04
C LEU A 52 10.40 -4.74 -0.67
N ALA A 53 9.49 -5.12 0.24
CA ALA A 53 9.41 -4.53 1.57
C ALA A 53 10.60 -4.96 2.44
N GLN A 54 11.54 -4.03 2.63
CA GLN A 54 12.77 -4.24 3.40
C GLN A 54 12.56 -4.11 4.91
N GLY A 55 11.55 -3.32 5.33
CA GLY A 55 11.18 -3.13 6.73
C GLY A 55 10.57 -4.37 7.35
N GLY A 56 10.23 -4.27 8.64
CA GLY A 56 9.59 -5.34 9.37
C GLY A 56 8.07 -5.23 9.44
N ILE A 57 7.49 -5.92 10.43
CA ILE A 57 6.09 -5.84 10.79
C ILE A 57 6.01 -5.31 12.22
N ALA A 58 5.28 -4.21 12.43
CA ALA A 58 5.11 -3.63 13.76
C ALA A 58 4.10 -4.47 14.56
N ALA A 59 4.52 -4.95 15.73
CA ALA A 59 3.62 -5.65 16.66
C ALA A 59 4.17 -5.52 18.09
N ALA A 60 3.30 -5.23 19.04
CA ALA A 60 3.66 -5.10 20.45
C ALA A 60 3.92 -6.49 21.07
N MET A 61 5.14 -6.99 20.89
CA MET A 61 5.61 -8.31 21.35
C MET A 61 6.56 -8.23 22.56
N GLY A 62 7.08 -7.03 22.87
CA GLY A 62 8.01 -6.81 23.97
C GLY A 62 7.30 -6.71 25.33
N GLU A 63 8.02 -7.01 26.42
CA GLU A 63 7.48 -6.91 27.78
C GLU A 63 7.18 -5.48 28.22
N ASP A 64 7.88 -4.50 27.65
CA ASP A 64 7.73 -3.05 27.90
C ASP A 64 6.82 -2.35 26.90
N ASP A 65 6.12 -3.10 26.06
CA ASP A 65 5.25 -2.60 24.99
C ASP A 65 3.80 -3.09 25.15
N SER A 66 2.88 -2.43 24.45
CA SER A 66 1.46 -2.81 24.42
C SER A 66 0.78 -2.35 23.15
N PRO A 67 -0.35 -2.99 22.74
CA PRO A 67 -1.19 -2.49 21.66
C PRO A 67 -1.59 -1.02 21.82
N ALA A 68 -1.84 -0.57 23.04
CA ALA A 68 -2.18 0.83 23.34
C ALA A 68 -1.04 1.79 23.01
N LEU A 69 0.21 1.48 23.38
CA LEU A 69 1.38 2.28 23.01
C LEU A 69 1.64 2.29 21.49
N HIS A 70 1.36 1.15 20.83
CA HIS A 70 1.43 1.08 19.38
C HIS A 70 0.35 1.95 18.71
N ALA A 71 -0.87 1.94 19.28
CA ALA A 71 -1.96 2.79 18.81
C ALA A 71 -1.64 4.29 19.00
N GLU A 72 -1.08 4.70 20.12
CA GLU A 72 -0.65 6.09 20.37
C GLU A 72 0.37 6.57 19.34
N ASP A 73 1.38 5.74 19.02
CA ASP A 73 2.38 6.08 18.01
C ASP A 73 1.75 6.19 16.60
N THR A 74 0.81 5.29 16.27
CA THR A 74 0.08 5.31 14.99
C THR A 74 -0.79 6.57 14.87
N LEU A 75 -1.59 6.90 15.89
CA LEU A 75 -2.45 8.08 15.94
C LEU A 75 -1.63 9.38 15.82
N ARG A 76 -0.52 9.46 16.57
CA ARG A 76 0.38 10.62 16.51
C ARG A 76 0.95 10.83 15.12
N THR A 77 1.40 9.75 14.46
CA THR A 77 1.98 9.81 13.11
C THR A 77 0.93 10.20 12.06
N GLY A 78 -0.32 9.76 12.22
CA GLY A 78 -1.41 10.04 11.31
C GLY A 78 -2.00 11.45 11.39
N ARG A 79 -1.48 12.31 12.26
CA ARG A 79 -1.74 13.77 12.30
C ARG A 79 -3.23 14.13 12.43
N GLY A 80 -3.97 13.45 13.29
CA GLY A 80 -5.39 13.72 13.57
C GLY A 80 -6.38 13.08 12.58
N LEU A 81 -5.90 12.42 11.52
CA LEU A 81 -6.75 11.81 10.48
C LEU A 81 -6.86 10.29 10.58
N CYS A 82 -6.26 9.65 11.58
CA CYS A 82 -6.52 8.23 11.75
C CYS A 82 -7.97 7.98 12.19
N ARG A 83 -8.56 6.90 11.70
CA ARG A 83 -9.79 6.31 12.23
C ARG A 83 -9.45 5.53 13.50
N PRO A 84 -9.83 6.00 14.72
CA PRO A 84 -9.39 5.39 15.96
C PRO A 84 -9.79 3.91 16.11
N SER A 85 -10.99 3.55 15.65
CA SER A 85 -11.47 2.17 15.67
C SER A 85 -10.63 1.24 14.77
N ALA A 86 -10.15 1.73 13.61
CA ALA A 86 -9.28 0.95 12.73
C ALA A 86 -7.87 0.79 13.30
N VAL A 87 -7.34 1.83 13.95
CA VAL A 87 -6.06 1.76 14.65
C VAL A 87 -6.10 0.76 15.81
N SER A 88 -7.17 0.78 16.62
CA SER A 88 -7.36 -0.21 17.70
C SER A 88 -7.37 -1.64 17.16
N VAL A 89 -8.18 -1.90 16.14
CA VAL A 89 -8.24 -3.22 15.47
C VAL A 89 -6.84 -3.65 14.97
N LEU A 90 -6.12 -2.74 14.30
CA LEU A 90 -4.78 -3.04 13.78
C LEU A 90 -3.84 -3.48 14.89
N THR A 91 -3.77 -2.68 15.96
CA THR A 91 -2.75 -2.87 17.02
C THR A 91 -3.12 -4.01 17.98
N ASP A 92 -4.41 -4.22 18.26
CA ASP A 92 -4.88 -5.31 19.11
C ASP A 92 -4.67 -6.67 18.44
N GLU A 93 -4.88 -6.76 17.12
CA GLU A 93 -4.70 -8.00 16.38
C GLU A 93 -3.23 -8.27 15.98
N ALA A 94 -2.33 -7.28 16.04
CA ALA A 94 -0.95 -7.41 15.56
C ALA A 94 -0.20 -8.61 16.15
N PRO A 95 -0.18 -8.88 17.48
CA PRO A 95 0.53 -10.03 18.02
C PRO A 95 -0.05 -11.37 17.54
N ALA A 96 -1.35 -11.44 17.27
CA ALA A 96 -1.98 -12.65 16.74
C ALA A 96 -1.54 -12.90 15.28
N ARG A 97 -1.42 -11.84 14.47
CA ARG A 97 -0.96 -11.97 13.07
C ARG A 97 0.48 -12.45 12.96
N ILE A 98 1.36 -12.03 13.88
CA ILE A 98 2.71 -12.58 13.95
C ILE A 98 2.69 -14.07 14.24
N ARG A 99 1.86 -14.52 15.22
CA ARG A 99 1.72 -15.96 15.52
C ARG A 99 1.19 -16.76 14.34
N ASP A 100 0.18 -16.25 13.61
CA ASP A 100 -0.33 -16.90 12.41
C ASP A 100 0.78 -17.10 11.36
N LEU A 101 1.66 -16.11 11.15
CA LEU A 101 2.78 -16.24 10.22
C LEU A 101 3.79 -17.30 10.69
N VAL A 102 4.07 -17.39 12.00
CA VAL A 102 4.93 -18.45 12.56
C VAL A 102 4.31 -19.82 12.34
N GLU A 103 3.00 -19.98 12.56
CA GLU A 103 2.27 -21.24 12.30
C GLU A 103 2.29 -21.63 10.82
N LEU A 104 2.27 -20.65 9.92
CA LEU A 104 2.44 -20.87 8.48
C LEU A 104 3.89 -21.20 8.09
N GLY A 105 4.85 -21.06 9.00
CA GLY A 105 6.26 -21.40 8.81
C GLY A 105 7.15 -20.22 8.40
N VAL A 106 6.76 -18.99 8.73
CA VAL A 106 7.67 -17.84 8.62
C VAL A 106 8.62 -17.85 9.83
N GLU A 107 9.91 -17.80 9.57
CA GLU A 107 10.95 -17.69 10.59
C GLU A 107 11.33 -16.22 10.76
N PHE A 108 11.17 -15.70 11.98
CA PHE A 108 11.56 -14.35 12.34
C PHE A 108 12.93 -14.32 13.02
N ASP A 109 13.63 -13.22 12.84
CA ASP A 109 14.92 -12.96 13.48
C ASP A 109 14.73 -12.73 14.99
N GLU A 110 15.79 -12.96 15.78
CA GLU A 110 15.77 -12.67 17.20
C GLU A 110 15.80 -11.14 17.46
N GLY A 111 15.05 -10.71 18.46
CA GLY A 111 14.98 -9.32 18.91
C GLY A 111 14.01 -8.46 18.08
N LEU A 112 13.79 -7.26 18.59
CA LEU A 112 12.85 -6.29 18.01
C LEU A 112 13.59 -5.04 17.53
N GLY A 113 13.25 -4.58 16.33
CA GLY A 113 13.77 -3.35 15.74
C GLY A 113 13.05 -2.10 16.25
N LEU A 114 13.72 -0.96 16.10
CA LEU A 114 13.15 0.39 16.27
C LEU A 114 13.20 1.10 14.92
N GLU A 115 12.07 1.65 14.48
CA GLU A 115 11.98 2.50 13.29
C GLU A 115 11.41 3.87 13.66
N GLY A 116 11.53 4.85 12.78
CA GLY A 116 11.06 6.23 13.00
C GLY A 116 9.58 6.31 13.36
N GLY A 117 9.25 7.14 14.32
CA GLY A 117 7.90 7.34 14.85
C GLY A 117 7.48 6.37 15.96
N HIS A 118 8.17 5.25 16.14
CA HIS A 118 7.89 4.31 17.22
C HIS A 118 8.53 4.72 18.54
N SER A 119 7.76 4.67 19.65
CA SER A 119 8.24 4.92 21.00
C SER A 119 8.91 3.70 21.67
N ARG A 120 8.73 2.50 21.10
CA ARG A 120 9.24 1.22 21.59
C ARG A 120 9.80 0.38 20.46
N ARG A 121 10.71 -0.55 20.80
CA ARG A 121 11.16 -1.60 19.89
C ARG A 121 10.04 -2.62 19.72
N ARG A 122 9.41 -2.65 18.53
CA ARG A 122 8.29 -3.56 18.23
C ARG A 122 8.32 -4.12 16.82
N VAL A 123 9.31 -3.75 16.03
CA VAL A 123 9.37 -4.19 14.64
C VAL A 123 10.00 -5.56 14.56
N VAL A 124 9.24 -6.54 14.10
CA VAL A 124 9.66 -7.94 13.89
C VAL A 124 10.24 -8.04 12.49
N HIS A 125 11.42 -8.63 12.34
CA HIS A 125 12.10 -8.81 11.06
C HIS A 125 12.25 -10.28 10.70
N ALA A 126 12.36 -10.57 9.40
CA ALA A 126 12.67 -11.90 8.88
C ALA A 126 13.77 -11.79 7.82
N GLY A 127 14.94 -12.39 8.06
CA GLY A 127 16.09 -12.31 7.17
C GLY A 127 16.68 -10.89 7.06
N GLY A 128 16.71 -10.14 8.15
CA GLY A 128 17.18 -8.76 8.20
C GLY A 128 16.26 -7.80 7.42
N ALA A 129 16.78 -7.23 6.33
CA ALA A 129 16.02 -6.30 5.46
C ALA A 129 15.23 -7.02 4.34
N ALA A 130 14.73 -8.23 4.59
CA ALA A 130 14.02 -9.04 3.59
C ALA A 130 12.66 -9.58 4.11
N THR A 131 12.06 -8.91 5.10
CA THR A 131 10.84 -9.40 5.76
C THR A 131 9.71 -9.63 4.76
N GLY A 132 9.47 -8.68 3.86
CA GLY A 132 8.44 -8.81 2.85
C GLY A 132 8.65 -10.00 1.91
N ASP A 133 9.89 -10.23 1.45
CA ASP A 133 10.24 -11.38 0.60
C ASP A 133 9.99 -12.71 1.33
N ARG A 134 10.45 -12.84 2.57
CA ARG A 134 10.26 -14.05 3.38
C ARG A 134 8.78 -14.36 3.62
N VAL A 135 8.02 -13.36 4.04
CA VAL A 135 6.57 -13.51 4.28
C VAL A 135 5.83 -13.82 2.99
N ALA A 136 6.04 -13.04 1.92
CA ALA A 136 5.32 -13.23 0.67
C ALA A 136 5.60 -14.59 0.02
N ARG A 137 6.86 -15.05 0.02
CA ARG A 137 7.22 -16.39 -0.50
C ARG A 137 6.58 -17.51 0.31
N LYS A 138 6.59 -17.40 1.65
CA LYS A 138 5.98 -18.42 2.49
C LYS A 138 4.47 -18.48 2.29
N LEU A 139 3.79 -17.33 2.21
CA LEU A 139 2.35 -17.29 1.90
C LEU A 139 2.04 -17.85 0.51
N ALA A 140 2.85 -17.52 -0.50
CA ALA A 140 2.69 -18.06 -1.85
C ALA A 140 2.86 -19.59 -1.89
N GLU A 141 3.86 -20.14 -1.18
CA GLU A 141 4.05 -21.58 -1.01
C GLU A 141 2.79 -22.24 -0.45
N ARG A 142 2.25 -21.69 0.68
CA ARG A 142 1.04 -22.21 1.32
C ARG A 142 -0.20 -22.11 0.45
N VAL A 143 -0.33 -21.01 -0.32
CA VAL A 143 -1.43 -20.83 -1.30
C VAL A 143 -1.37 -21.90 -2.39
N LEU A 144 -0.19 -22.16 -2.93
CA LEU A 144 -0.01 -23.17 -4.00
C LEU A 144 -0.22 -24.61 -3.51
N GLU A 145 0.02 -24.89 -2.24
CA GLU A 145 -0.21 -26.19 -1.61
C GLU A 145 -1.67 -26.43 -1.21
N HIS A 146 -2.50 -25.37 -1.12
CA HIS A 146 -3.83 -25.47 -0.55
C HIS A 146 -4.86 -25.99 -1.55
N PRO A 147 -5.61 -27.11 -1.26
CA PRO A 147 -6.48 -27.78 -2.23
C PRO A 147 -7.71 -26.99 -2.67
N ARG A 148 -8.10 -25.93 -1.92
CA ARG A 148 -9.25 -25.07 -2.26
C ARG A 148 -8.83 -23.71 -2.84
N ILE A 149 -7.54 -23.49 -3.07
CA ILE A 149 -7.07 -22.25 -3.67
C ILE A 149 -6.59 -22.53 -5.09
N HIS A 150 -7.18 -21.83 -6.03
CA HIS A 150 -6.75 -21.84 -7.42
C HIS A 150 -6.01 -20.54 -7.71
N VAL A 151 -4.94 -20.60 -8.51
CA VAL A 151 -4.14 -19.44 -8.86
C VAL A 151 -4.13 -19.26 -10.37
N ALA A 152 -4.46 -18.06 -10.84
CA ALA A 152 -4.35 -17.66 -12.23
C ALA A 152 -3.32 -16.52 -12.36
N GLU A 153 -2.10 -16.90 -12.74
CA GLU A 153 -1.02 -15.97 -13.03
C GLU A 153 -1.11 -15.38 -14.44
N GLY A 154 -0.63 -14.17 -14.62
CA GLY A 154 -0.65 -13.48 -15.92
C GLY A 154 -2.07 -13.21 -16.41
N GLU A 155 -3.06 -13.15 -15.54
CA GLU A 155 -4.46 -12.83 -15.84
C GLU A 155 -4.84 -11.52 -15.15
N ARG A 156 -5.14 -10.50 -15.97
CA ARG A 156 -5.43 -9.13 -15.50
C ARG A 156 -6.92 -8.91 -15.36
N MET A 157 -7.37 -8.43 -14.21
CA MET A 157 -8.71 -7.87 -14.04
C MET A 157 -8.84 -6.57 -14.85
N LEU A 158 -9.91 -6.43 -15.61
CA LEU A 158 -10.25 -5.24 -16.41
C LEU A 158 -11.39 -4.46 -15.81
N SER A 159 -12.38 -5.13 -15.22
CA SER A 159 -13.53 -4.48 -14.58
C SER A 159 -14.14 -5.34 -13.49
N ILE A 160 -14.84 -4.69 -12.57
CA ILE A 160 -15.73 -5.34 -11.61
C ILE A 160 -17.01 -5.72 -12.34
N TRP A 161 -17.48 -6.96 -12.14
CA TRP A 161 -18.74 -7.44 -12.66
C TRP A 161 -19.82 -7.32 -11.58
N ARG A 162 -20.81 -6.48 -11.85
CA ARG A 162 -21.91 -6.23 -10.90
C ARG A 162 -23.26 -6.23 -11.61
N ASP A 163 -24.33 -6.50 -10.88
CA ASP A 163 -25.68 -6.09 -11.20
C ASP A 163 -26.00 -4.74 -10.52
N ASP A 164 -27.27 -4.36 -10.50
CA ASP A 164 -27.70 -3.10 -9.87
C ASP A 164 -27.54 -3.14 -8.33
N GLU A 165 -27.50 -4.32 -7.72
CA GLU A 165 -27.52 -4.50 -6.27
C GLU A 165 -26.11 -4.80 -5.70
N ARG A 166 -25.27 -5.60 -6.42
CA ARG A 166 -24.03 -6.11 -5.86
C ARG A 166 -22.98 -6.49 -6.91
N CYS A 167 -21.72 -6.63 -6.45
CA CYS A 167 -20.66 -7.31 -7.17
C CYS A 167 -20.95 -8.82 -7.22
N VAL A 168 -20.83 -9.40 -8.43
CA VAL A 168 -21.01 -10.84 -8.69
C VAL A 168 -19.75 -11.48 -9.28
N GLY A 169 -18.65 -10.76 -9.30
CA GLY A 169 -17.36 -11.24 -9.81
C GLY A 169 -16.52 -10.18 -10.53
N VAL A 170 -15.65 -10.63 -11.42
CA VAL A 170 -14.75 -9.76 -12.20
C VAL A 170 -14.72 -10.18 -13.66
N VAL A 171 -14.37 -9.23 -14.52
CA VAL A 171 -14.01 -9.49 -15.94
C VAL A 171 -12.52 -9.31 -16.08
N THR A 172 -11.88 -10.32 -16.65
CA THR A 172 -10.44 -10.32 -16.92
C THR A 172 -10.16 -10.11 -18.41
N ASP A 173 -8.90 -10.05 -18.79
CA ASP A 173 -8.45 -10.04 -20.19
C ASP A 173 -8.65 -11.39 -20.90
N ARG A 174 -9.09 -12.43 -20.16
CA ARG A 174 -9.31 -13.79 -20.70
C ARG A 174 -10.77 -14.25 -20.59
N ARG A 175 -11.45 -13.95 -19.49
CA ARG A 175 -12.78 -14.51 -19.16
C ARG A 175 -13.53 -13.65 -18.15
N ALA A 176 -14.82 -13.90 -17.99
CA ALA A 176 -15.59 -13.41 -16.86
C ALA A 176 -15.57 -14.49 -15.76
N VAL A 177 -15.31 -14.07 -14.53
CA VAL A 177 -15.15 -14.93 -13.33
C VAL A 177 -16.24 -14.58 -12.33
N PRO A 178 -17.32 -15.37 -12.24
CA PRO A 178 -18.35 -15.18 -11.23
C PRO A 178 -17.85 -15.66 -9.85
N ALA A 179 -18.17 -14.91 -8.80
CA ALA A 179 -17.85 -15.26 -7.42
C ALA A 179 -18.83 -14.59 -6.46
N ARG A 180 -19.09 -15.19 -5.30
CA ARG A 180 -19.97 -14.61 -4.27
C ARG A 180 -19.43 -13.30 -3.73
N ALA A 181 -18.12 -13.22 -3.59
CA ALA A 181 -17.40 -12.02 -3.15
C ALA A 181 -16.15 -11.76 -4.02
N THR A 182 -15.79 -10.48 -4.15
CA THR A 182 -14.56 -10.03 -4.78
C THR A 182 -13.73 -9.22 -3.80
N LEU A 183 -12.47 -9.62 -3.57
CA LEU A 183 -11.53 -8.88 -2.75
C LEU A 183 -10.45 -8.23 -3.63
N LEU A 184 -10.37 -6.91 -3.59
CA LEU A 184 -9.28 -6.16 -4.18
C LEU A 184 -8.10 -6.10 -3.19
N SER A 185 -6.94 -6.60 -3.63
CA SER A 185 -5.65 -6.52 -2.93
C SER A 185 -4.53 -6.15 -3.91
N THR A 186 -4.85 -5.18 -4.76
CA THR A 186 -4.09 -4.83 -5.97
C THR A 186 -2.88 -3.93 -5.70
N GLY A 187 -2.66 -3.55 -4.44
CA GLY A 187 -1.61 -2.60 -4.05
C GLY A 187 -1.92 -1.16 -4.43
N GLY A 188 -0.97 -0.27 -4.18
CA GLY A 188 -1.11 1.16 -4.35
C GLY A 188 -0.84 1.67 -5.76
N ALA A 189 -0.53 2.96 -5.84
CA ALA A 189 -0.38 3.69 -7.09
C ALA A 189 0.96 4.45 -7.20
N ALA A 190 1.93 4.19 -6.32
CA ALA A 190 3.17 4.98 -6.25
C ALA A 190 4.01 4.95 -7.54
N ALA A 191 3.81 3.97 -8.44
CA ALA A 191 4.46 3.93 -9.75
C ALA A 191 3.83 4.87 -10.79
N LEU A 192 2.83 5.67 -10.42
CA LEU A 192 2.37 6.80 -11.24
C LEU A 192 3.36 7.96 -11.22
N TRP A 193 4.20 8.09 -10.19
CA TRP A 193 5.23 9.12 -10.11
C TRP A 193 6.52 8.70 -10.81
N GLU A 194 7.24 9.65 -11.37
CA GLU A 194 8.48 9.41 -12.12
C GLU A 194 9.52 8.68 -11.27
N ARG A 195 9.74 9.17 -10.03
CA ARG A 195 10.61 8.52 -9.05
C ARG A 195 9.78 7.69 -8.09
N THR A 196 10.02 6.41 -8.08
CA THR A 196 9.25 5.46 -7.27
C THR A 196 10.09 4.28 -6.81
N THR A 197 9.78 3.75 -5.63
CA THR A 197 10.34 2.50 -5.13
C THR A 197 9.50 1.28 -5.52
N ASN A 198 8.38 1.50 -6.24
CA ASN A 198 7.42 0.46 -6.56
C ASN A 198 7.65 -0.14 -7.96
N PRO A 199 7.25 -1.40 -8.19
CA PRO A 199 7.26 -1.99 -9.53
C PRO A 199 6.40 -1.17 -10.49
N ALA A 200 6.80 -1.11 -11.76
CA ALA A 200 6.13 -0.32 -12.80
C ALA A 200 4.62 -0.56 -12.94
N GLY A 201 4.15 -1.70 -12.47
CA GLY A 201 2.73 -2.07 -12.49
C GLY A 201 1.91 -1.58 -11.29
N ALA A 202 2.49 -0.93 -10.28
CA ALA A 202 1.77 -0.39 -9.12
C ALA A 202 1.15 0.99 -9.45
N VAL A 203 0.13 0.98 -10.30
CA VAL A 203 -0.51 2.19 -10.87
C VAL A 203 -1.97 2.36 -10.45
N GLY A 204 -2.44 1.63 -9.42
CA GLY A 204 -3.77 1.80 -8.84
C GLY A 204 -4.94 1.31 -9.68
N GLU A 205 -4.72 0.34 -10.57
CA GLU A 205 -5.77 -0.20 -11.46
C GLU A 205 -7.00 -0.70 -10.69
N GLY A 206 -6.81 -1.34 -9.52
CA GLY A 206 -7.91 -1.81 -8.69
C GLY A 206 -8.73 -0.68 -8.09
N MET A 207 -8.10 0.40 -7.65
CA MET A 207 -8.79 1.60 -7.15
C MET A 207 -9.64 2.23 -8.27
N ALA A 208 -9.06 2.39 -9.48
CA ALA A 208 -9.78 2.92 -10.63
C ALA A 208 -10.97 2.03 -11.04
N ALA A 209 -10.82 0.70 -10.99
CA ALA A 209 -11.90 -0.25 -11.27
C ALA A 209 -13.01 -0.17 -10.20
N ALA A 210 -12.64 -0.08 -8.92
CA ALA A 210 -13.59 0.09 -7.82
C ALA A 210 -14.39 1.39 -7.97
N TYR A 211 -13.72 2.51 -8.25
CA TYR A 211 -14.38 3.78 -8.47
C TYR A 211 -15.36 3.70 -9.66
N ARG A 212 -14.96 3.15 -10.80
CA ARG A 212 -15.86 2.94 -11.96
C ARG A 212 -17.06 2.05 -11.64
N SER A 213 -16.95 1.18 -10.66
CA SER A 213 -18.05 0.33 -10.21
C SER A 213 -18.97 0.99 -9.17
N GLY A 214 -18.70 2.24 -8.78
CA GLY A 214 -19.49 3.01 -7.82
C GLY A 214 -18.97 2.96 -6.38
N ALA A 215 -17.83 2.31 -6.10
CA ALA A 215 -17.21 2.37 -4.78
C ALA A 215 -16.56 3.75 -4.55
N ALA A 216 -16.64 4.25 -3.31
CA ALA A 216 -15.95 5.46 -2.91
C ALA A 216 -14.43 5.25 -2.81
N LEU A 217 -13.66 6.29 -3.13
CA LEU A 217 -12.23 6.40 -2.82
C LEU A 217 -12.02 7.53 -1.81
N ALA A 218 -10.97 7.43 -1.00
CA ALA A 218 -10.62 8.49 -0.06
C ALA A 218 -9.12 8.73 0.01
N ASP A 219 -8.76 9.98 0.38
CA ASP A 219 -7.41 10.38 0.83
C ASP A 219 -6.29 10.11 -0.20
N LEU A 220 -6.61 10.17 -1.50
CA LEU A 220 -5.65 9.89 -2.57
C LEU A 220 -4.51 10.90 -2.66
N GLU A 221 -4.65 12.09 -2.06
CA GLU A 221 -3.62 13.12 -1.94
C GLU A 221 -2.47 12.71 -1.02
N PHE A 222 -2.70 11.76 -0.09
CA PHE A 222 -1.67 11.29 0.82
C PHE A 222 -0.83 10.19 0.19
N VAL A 223 0.26 10.61 -0.42
CA VAL A 223 1.30 9.72 -0.96
C VAL A 223 2.57 9.94 -0.16
N GLN A 224 3.02 8.88 0.53
CA GLN A 224 4.25 8.94 1.30
C GLN A 224 5.46 8.80 0.37
N PHE A 225 6.37 9.75 0.42
CA PHE A 225 7.65 9.68 -0.27
C PHE A 225 8.71 9.13 0.70
N HIS A 226 9.42 8.08 0.28
CA HIS A 226 10.55 7.59 1.07
C HIS A 226 11.74 8.54 0.89
N PRO A 227 12.38 8.99 1.96
CA PRO A 227 13.43 10.01 1.88
C PRO A 227 14.68 9.53 1.15
N THR A 228 15.08 8.28 1.37
CA THR A 228 16.39 7.75 0.98
C THR A 228 16.24 6.63 -0.05
N THR A 229 16.15 7.01 -1.32
CA THR A 229 16.25 6.10 -2.47
C THR A 229 17.53 6.47 -3.23
N LEU A 230 18.26 5.49 -3.73
CA LEU A 230 19.46 5.74 -4.54
C LEU A 230 19.09 6.61 -5.75
N VAL A 231 19.87 7.65 -6.01
CA VAL A 231 19.64 8.53 -7.16
C VAL A 231 19.74 7.71 -8.46
N ASP A 232 18.82 7.98 -9.41
CA ASP A 232 18.69 7.28 -10.70
C ASP A 232 18.46 5.76 -10.63
N SER A 233 18.04 5.25 -9.46
CA SER A 233 17.66 3.86 -9.23
C SER A 233 16.35 3.78 -8.44
N SER A 234 15.70 2.62 -8.44
CA SER A 234 14.57 2.32 -7.55
C SER A 234 15.03 1.67 -6.22
N LEU A 235 16.33 1.54 -5.99
CA LEU A 235 16.89 0.88 -4.81
C LEU A 235 16.58 1.70 -3.55
N LEU A 236 15.73 1.14 -2.71
CA LEU A 236 15.36 1.71 -1.42
C LEU A 236 16.50 1.51 -0.42
N LEU A 237 16.96 2.60 0.21
CA LEU A 237 17.86 2.55 1.35
C LEU A 237 17.03 2.68 2.63
N SER A 238 16.75 1.54 3.23
CA SER A 238 15.80 1.33 4.34
C SER A 238 16.00 2.32 5.49
N GLU A 239 14.90 2.70 6.14
CA GLU A 239 14.90 3.52 7.35
C GLU A 239 15.70 2.87 8.51
N ALA A 240 15.77 1.55 8.54
CA ALA A 240 16.58 0.82 9.51
C ALA A 240 18.06 1.26 9.50
N LEU A 241 18.62 1.68 8.36
CA LEU A 241 19.97 2.24 8.27
C LEU A 241 20.11 3.52 9.12
N ARG A 242 19.12 4.41 9.02
CA ARG A 242 19.07 5.65 9.81
C ARG A 242 18.83 5.36 11.29
N GLY A 243 18.00 4.36 11.60
CA GLY A 243 17.80 3.84 12.95
C GLY A 243 19.06 3.27 13.60
N GLU A 244 19.98 2.74 12.81
CA GLU A 244 21.29 2.25 13.26
C GLU A 244 22.38 3.34 13.26
N GLY A 245 22.06 4.58 12.88
CA GLY A 245 22.96 5.73 12.97
C GLY A 245 23.58 6.20 11.66
N ALA A 246 23.06 5.80 10.50
CA ALA A 246 23.45 6.40 9.22
C ALA A 246 23.07 7.89 9.18
N LEU A 247 23.94 8.73 8.59
CA LEU A 247 23.81 10.18 8.63
C LEU A 247 23.41 10.75 7.28
N LEU A 248 22.56 11.77 7.26
CA LEU A 248 22.22 12.56 6.08
C LEU A 248 23.11 13.81 6.01
N LEU A 249 23.89 13.90 4.93
CA LEU A 249 24.87 14.96 4.71
C LEU A 249 24.50 15.81 3.49
N ASP A 250 24.71 17.12 3.59
CA ASP A 250 24.66 18.05 2.46
C ASP A 250 25.93 17.92 1.58
N GLU A 251 26.02 18.69 0.49
CA GLU A 251 27.18 18.73 -0.41
C GLU A 251 28.48 19.14 0.29
N GLN A 252 28.39 19.86 1.39
CA GLN A 252 29.52 20.30 2.20
C GLN A 252 29.93 19.28 3.26
N GLY A 253 29.18 18.15 3.37
CA GLY A 253 29.43 17.11 4.36
C GLY A 253 28.87 17.41 5.75
N ASN A 254 27.97 18.38 5.89
CA ASN A 254 27.34 18.72 7.14
C ASN A 254 26.02 17.96 7.32
N ARG A 255 25.77 17.51 8.52
CA ARG A 255 24.46 17.01 8.95
C ARG A 255 23.44 18.15 9.02
N PHE A 256 22.21 17.95 8.53
CA PHE A 256 21.24 19.03 8.35
C PHE A 256 19.83 18.72 8.88
N THR A 257 19.55 17.49 9.29
CA THR A 257 18.23 17.07 9.77
C THR A 257 18.37 16.04 10.88
N ASP A 258 17.28 15.77 11.59
CA ASP A 258 17.13 14.59 12.43
C ASP A 258 16.71 13.42 11.51
N GLU A 259 17.57 12.43 11.34
CA GLU A 259 17.36 11.28 10.47
C GLU A 259 16.17 10.41 10.86
N LEU A 260 15.71 10.52 12.12
CA LEU A 260 14.57 9.78 12.67
C LEU A 260 13.28 10.61 12.73
N ALA A 261 13.30 11.85 12.25
CA ALA A 261 12.10 12.64 12.08
C ALA A 261 11.10 11.94 11.11
N PRO A 262 9.81 12.29 11.15
CA PRO A 262 8.82 11.71 10.23
C PRO A 262 9.25 11.79 8.76
N ARG A 263 8.93 10.75 7.98
CA ARG A 263 9.39 10.61 6.57
C ARG A 263 9.07 11.81 5.71
N ASP A 264 7.90 12.41 5.87
CA ASP A 264 7.47 13.59 5.13
C ASP A 264 8.37 14.81 5.42
N VAL A 265 8.81 14.97 6.66
CA VAL A 265 9.74 16.04 7.06
C VAL A 265 11.11 15.80 6.42
N VAL A 266 11.68 14.61 6.62
CA VAL A 266 13.02 14.27 6.06
C VAL A 266 13.02 14.35 4.54
N ALA A 267 11.96 13.88 3.86
CA ALA A 267 11.86 13.94 2.41
C ALA A 267 11.84 15.39 1.88
N ARG A 268 11.09 16.28 2.53
CA ARG A 268 11.08 17.72 2.16
C ARG A 268 12.43 18.39 2.43
N GLU A 269 13.07 18.07 3.56
CA GLU A 269 14.39 18.58 3.89
C GLU A 269 15.47 18.18 2.86
N ILE A 270 15.42 16.94 2.35
CA ILE A 270 16.28 16.47 1.28
C ILE A 270 15.94 17.19 -0.03
N ALA A 271 14.66 17.27 -0.41
CA ALA A 271 14.25 17.90 -1.65
C ALA A 271 14.63 19.39 -1.73
N ALA A 272 14.69 20.09 -0.59
CA ALA A 272 15.07 21.50 -0.52
C ALA A 272 16.57 21.75 -0.72
N ARG A 273 17.43 20.70 -0.70
CA ARG A 273 18.91 20.87 -0.70
C ARG A 273 19.61 20.51 -2.00
N GLY A 274 18.95 19.88 -2.94
CA GLY A 274 19.58 19.40 -4.17
C GLY A 274 20.31 18.07 -3.96
N THR A 275 21.65 18.07 -3.90
CA THR A 275 22.41 16.83 -3.67
C THR A 275 22.49 16.50 -2.18
N VAL A 276 22.05 15.31 -1.82
CA VAL A 276 22.14 14.78 -0.45
C VAL A 276 22.78 13.41 -0.48
N LEU A 277 23.61 13.16 0.51
CA LEU A 277 24.38 11.93 0.66
C LEU A 277 23.98 11.20 1.95
N LEU A 278 23.80 9.88 1.87
CA LEU A 278 23.61 9.00 3.04
C LEU A 278 24.94 8.36 3.39
N ASP A 279 25.49 8.67 4.55
CA ASP A 279 26.75 8.11 5.05
C ASP A 279 26.49 6.83 5.86
N LEU A 280 26.94 5.70 5.33
CA LEU A 280 26.82 4.37 5.93
C LEU A 280 28.07 3.91 6.67
N ARG A 281 29.11 4.74 6.74
CA ARG A 281 30.38 4.38 7.41
C ARG A 281 30.24 4.26 8.94
N PRO A 282 29.37 5.02 9.61
CA PRO A 282 29.20 4.91 11.07
C PRO A 282 28.49 3.65 11.55
N ILE A 283 27.75 2.92 10.68
CA ILE A 283 26.91 1.78 11.08
C ILE A 283 27.61 0.41 10.90
N ASP A 284 27.12 -0.60 11.60
CA ASP A 284 27.49 -2.00 11.33
C ASP A 284 26.80 -2.50 10.05
N ARG A 285 27.52 -2.39 8.93
CA ARG A 285 27.05 -2.82 7.61
C ARG A 285 26.82 -4.32 7.49
N GLY A 286 27.43 -5.12 8.36
CA GLY A 286 27.25 -6.58 8.43
C GLY A 286 25.81 -7.00 8.77
N ARG A 287 25.01 -6.08 9.34
CA ARG A 287 23.58 -6.29 9.61
C ARG A 287 22.70 -6.18 8.36
N PHE A 288 23.22 -5.63 7.25
CA PHE A 288 22.48 -5.36 6.02
C PHE A 288 23.14 -5.98 4.77
N PRO A 289 23.50 -7.27 4.77
CA PRO A 289 24.35 -7.85 3.73
C PRO A 289 23.73 -7.75 2.32
N THR A 290 22.43 -7.99 2.19
CA THR A 290 21.72 -7.90 0.90
C THR A 290 21.79 -6.48 0.34
N LEU A 291 21.52 -5.47 1.16
CA LEU A 291 21.52 -4.07 0.73
C LEU A 291 22.94 -3.59 0.38
N MET A 292 23.95 -4.01 1.16
CA MET A 292 25.36 -3.72 0.83
C MET A 292 25.75 -4.34 -0.51
N GLY A 293 25.35 -5.59 -0.77
CA GLY A 293 25.53 -6.26 -2.06
C GLY A 293 24.89 -5.49 -3.21
N SER A 294 23.63 -5.06 -3.06
CA SER A 294 22.94 -4.29 -4.08
C SER A 294 23.61 -2.93 -4.37
N LEU A 295 24.14 -2.25 -3.33
CA LEU A 295 24.89 -1.01 -3.54
C LEU A 295 26.18 -1.22 -4.34
N ILE A 296 26.90 -2.31 -4.08
CA ILE A 296 28.10 -2.69 -4.84
C ILE A 296 27.74 -3.00 -6.30
N GLU A 297 26.63 -3.70 -6.55
CA GLU A 297 26.12 -3.98 -7.91
C GLU A 297 25.77 -2.69 -8.66
N GLU A 298 25.24 -1.68 -7.98
CA GLU A 298 24.97 -0.33 -8.52
C GLU A 298 26.23 0.53 -8.63
N GLY A 299 27.41 0.02 -8.25
CA GLY A 299 28.70 0.69 -8.40
C GLY A 299 29.12 1.58 -7.23
N TYR A 300 28.49 1.45 -6.07
CA TYR A 300 28.82 2.23 -4.87
C TYR A 300 29.46 1.33 -3.79
N ASP A 301 30.61 1.78 -3.25
CA ASP A 301 31.18 1.16 -2.05
C ASP A 301 30.80 1.97 -0.80
N PRO A 302 29.83 1.47 0.00
CA PRO A 302 29.35 2.18 1.18
C PRO A 302 30.35 2.21 2.32
N SER A 303 31.49 1.50 2.21
CA SER A 303 32.58 1.56 3.18
C SER A 303 33.52 2.75 2.95
N GLU A 304 33.59 3.23 1.72
CA GLU A 304 34.50 4.29 1.31
C GLU A 304 33.84 5.66 1.20
N THR A 305 32.64 5.70 0.56
CA THR A 305 31.99 6.98 0.21
C THR A 305 30.51 6.99 0.60
N PRO A 306 29.98 8.16 1.02
CA PRO A 306 28.55 8.35 1.18
C PRO A 306 27.78 8.17 -0.13
N ILE A 307 26.54 7.71 -0.04
CA ILE A 307 25.69 7.30 -1.15
C ILE A 307 24.73 8.43 -1.54
N PRO A 308 24.63 8.84 -2.82
CA PRO A 308 23.69 9.86 -3.25
C PRO A 308 22.24 9.37 -3.13
N VAL A 309 21.40 10.15 -2.44
CA VAL A 309 20.01 9.80 -2.18
C VAL A 309 19.05 10.91 -2.55
N ALA A 310 17.85 10.52 -2.96
CA ALA A 310 16.74 11.43 -3.23
C ALA A 310 15.41 10.80 -2.80
N PRO A 311 14.37 11.61 -2.54
CA PRO A 311 13.03 11.08 -2.26
C PRO A 311 12.42 10.40 -3.48
N ALA A 312 11.57 9.37 -3.21
CA ALA A 312 10.77 8.69 -4.22
C ALA A 312 9.39 8.33 -3.67
N ALA A 313 8.36 8.33 -4.52
CA ALA A 313 7.03 7.87 -4.16
C ALA A 313 7.09 6.40 -3.72
N HIS A 314 6.52 6.10 -2.55
CA HIS A 314 6.73 4.82 -1.89
C HIS A 314 5.44 4.11 -1.50
N TYR A 315 4.47 4.84 -0.96
CA TYR A 315 3.24 4.27 -0.42
C TYR A 315 2.05 5.21 -0.64
N THR A 316 0.93 4.66 -1.14
CA THR A 316 -0.34 5.38 -1.26
C THR A 316 -1.17 5.12 -0.01
N VAL A 317 -1.48 6.17 0.76
CA VAL A 317 -2.24 6.04 2.01
C VAL A 317 -3.73 5.85 1.74
N GLY A 318 -4.26 6.61 0.77
CA GLY A 318 -5.64 6.52 0.33
C GLY A 318 -5.94 5.30 -0.54
N GLY A 319 -7.23 5.10 -0.84
CA GLY A 319 -7.70 3.96 -1.64
C GLY A 319 -9.20 3.79 -1.59
N VAL A 320 -9.67 2.56 -1.79
CA VAL A 320 -11.09 2.20 -1.68
C VAL A 320 -11.55 2.32 -0.23
N VAL A 321 -12.59 3.11 0.02
CA VAL A 321 -13.18 3.25 1.36
C VAL A 321 -13.70 1.92 1.84
N THR A 322 -13.31 1.52 3.07
CA THR A 322 -13.75 0.26 3.67
C THR A 322 -14.20 0.44 5.12
N ASP A 323 -15.09 -0.46 5.55
CA ASP A 323 -15.32 -0.67 6.98
C ASP A 323 -14.20 -1.52 7.62
N LEU A 324 -14.36 -1.87 8.89
CA LEU A 324 -13.37 -2.66 9.64
C LEU A 324 -13.25 -4.11 9.17
N ASP A 325 -14.20 -4.61 8.39
CA ASP A 325 -14.22 -5.95 7.82
C ASP A 325 -13.92 -5.97 6.31
N GLY A 326 -13.46 -4.83 5.79
CA GLY A 326 -13.02 -4.68 4.40
C GLY A 326 -14.14 -4.49 3.38
N HIS A 327 -15.42 -4.32 3.79
CA HIS A 327 -16.50 -4.04 2.86
C HIS A 327 -16.33 -2.65 2.25
N SER A 328 -16.46 -2.57 0.93
CA SER A 328 -16.67 -1.28 0.26
C SER A 328 -18.14 -0.87 0.29
N GLU A 329 -18.47 0.31 -0.26
CA GLU A 329 -19.87 0.74 -0.43
C GLU A 329 -20.64 -0.09 -1.46
N VAL A 330 -19.95 -0.87 -2.30
CA VAL A 330 -20.57 -1.81 -3.25
C VAL A 330 -20.71 -3.18 -2.59
N PRO A 331 -21.92 -3.68 -2.31
CA PRO A 331 -22.11 -4.99 -1.68
C PRO A 331 -21.39 -6.10 -2.47
N GLY A 332 -20.75 -7.04 -1.77
CA GLY A 332 -19.97 -8.11 -2.37
C GLY A 332 -18.58 -7.70 -2.90
N LEU A 333 -18.23 -6.41 -2.84
CA LEU A 333 -16.90 -5.91 -3.17
C LEU A 333 -16.15 -5.49 -1.89
N TYR A 334 -14.94 -6.01 -1.74
CA TYR A 334 -14.04 -5.81 -0.61
C TYR A 334 -12.72 -5.21 -1.08
N ALA A 335 -12.00 -4.56 -0.16
CA ALA A 335 -10.62 -4.16 -0.39
C ALA A 335 -9.77 -4.34 0.87
N ALA A 336 -8.49 -4.69 0.70
CA ALA A 336 -7.53 -4.83 1.80
C ALA A 336 -6.09 -4.54 1.33
N GLY A 337 -5.24 -4.13 2.27
CA GLY A 337 -3.88 -3.67 2.02
C GLY A 337 -3.86 -2.31 1.33
N GLU A 338 -2.77 -1.97 0.66
CA GLU A 338 -2.50 -0.61 0.16
C GLU A 338 -3.53 -0.05 -0.84
N CYS A 339 -4.41 -0.87 -1.42
CA CYS A 339 -5.50 -0.35 -2.25
C CYS A 339 -6.74 0.10 -1.46
N ALA A 340 -6.78 -0.13 -0.14
CA ALA A 340 -7.89 0.21 0.74
C ALA A 340 -7.59 1.46 1.57
N ALA A 341 -8.60 2.32 1.77
CA ALA A 341 -8.58 3.40 2.73
C ALA A 341 -9.29 2.93 4.01
N THR A 342 -8.55 2.25 4.89
CA THR A 342 -9.04 1.75 6.18
C THR A 342 -9.14 2.85 7.24
N GLY A 343 -8.44 3.98 7.02
CA GLY A 343 -8.27 5.07 7.97
C GLY A 343 -7.17 4.83 9.00
N VAL A 344 -6.44 3.73 8.96
CA VAL A 344 -5.35 3.43 9.90
C VAL A 344 -4.23 4.46 9.85
N HIS A 345 -3.87 4.91 8.66
CA HIS A 345 -2.64 5.69 8.45
C HIS A 345 -2.85 7.21 8.56
N GLY A 346 -4.09 7.68 8.53
CA GLY A 346 -4.38 9.12 8.52
C GLY A 346 -3.62 9.86 7.40
N ALA A 347 -2.98 10.97 7.74
CA ALA A 347 -2.22 11.76 6.76
C ALA A 347 -0.77 11.27 6.55
N ASN A 348 -0.29 10.33 7.36
CA ASN A 348 1.09 9.84 7.28
C ASN A 348 1.23 8.46 7.93
N ARG A 349 1.75 7.49 7.19
CA ARG A 349 1.87 6.11 7.65
C ARG A 349 3.05 5.92 8.60
N LEU A 350 2.80 5.32 9.77
CA LEU A 350 3.86 4.85 10.66
C LEU A 350 4.63 3.68 9.98
N ALA A 351 5.94 3.70 10.10
CA ALA A 351 6.79 2.66 9.53
C ALA A 351 6.37 1.25 10.00
N SER A 352 6.53 0.25 9.15
CA SER A 352 6.20 -1.17 9.41
C SER A 352 4.73 -1.50 9.74
N ASN A 353 3.79 -0.53 9.66
CA ASN A 353 2.36 -0.79 9.77
C ASN A 353 1.72 -1.35 8.47
N SER A 354 2.34 -1.18 7.29
CA SER A 354 1.70 -1.59 6.02
C SER A 354 1.57 -3.10 5.85
N LEU A 355 2.62 -3.87 6.18
CA LEU A 355 2.51 -5.33 6.15
C LEU A 355 1.54 -5.84 7.22
N LEU A 356 1.51 -5.20 8.40
CA LEU A 356 0.55 -5.50 9.44
C LEU A 356 -0.89 -5.26 8.97
N GLU A 357 -1.15 -4.12 8.32
CA GLU A 357 -2.46 -3.80 7.72
C GLU A 357 -2.88 -4.88 6.71
N CYS A 358 -1.96 -5.31 5.85
CA CYS A 358 -2.20 -6.40 4.90
C CYS A 358 -2.70 -7.68 5.60
N LEU A 359 -2.10 -8.03 6.74
CA LEU A 359 -2.45 -9.23 7.50
C LEU A 359 -3.79 -9.07 8.24
N VAL A 360 -3.95 -7.98 8.97
CA VAL A 360 -5.14 -7.75 9.80
C VAL A 360 -6.38 -7.61 8.91
N PHE A 361 -6.38 -6.64 8.00
CA PHE A 361 -7.56 -6.38 7.16
C PHE A 361 -7.70 -7.37 6.02
N GLY A 362 -6.62 -7.99 5.54
CA GLY A 362 -6.69 -9.11 4.60
C GLY A 362 -7.45 -10.31 5.19
N ARG A 363 -7.13 -10.68 6.44
CA ARG A 363 -7.88 -11.73 7.16
C ARG A 363 -9.34 -11.37 7.35
N ARG A 364 -9.63 -10.17 7.85
CA ARG A 364 -10.99 -9.71 8.11
C ARG A 364 -11.83 -9.73 6.83
N ALA A 365 -11.33 -9.14 5.75
CA ALA A 365 -12.01 -9.12 4.45
C ALA A 365 -12.20 -10.53 3.86
N GLY A 366 -11.19 -11.39 3.95
CA GLY A 366 -11.28 -12.77 3.47
C GLY A 366 -12.37 -13.59 4.18
N LEU A 367 -12.43 -13.50 5.52
CA LEU A 367 -13.45 -14.17 6.31
C LEU A 367 -14.84 -13.58 6.12
N SER A 368 -14.95 -12.25 6.07
CA SER A 368 -16.22 -11.56 5.85
C SER A 368 -16.83 -11.87 4.49
N GLY A 369 -15.98 -12.02 3.45
CA GLY A 369 -16.42 -12.40 2.11
C GLY A 369 -17.14 -13.75 2.03
N LEU A 370 -16.85 -14.67 2.94
CA LEU A 370 -17.52 -15.97 3.03
C LEU A 370 -19.02 -15.86 3.40
N GLY A 371 -19.40 -14.80 4.12
CA GLY A 371 -20.78 -14.52 4.51
C GLY A 371 -21.67 -14.01 3.38
N GLN A 372 -21.14 -13.77 2.18
CA GLN A 372 -21.93 -13.29 1.05
C GLN A 372 -22.92 -14.35 0.54
N PRO A 373 -24.14 -13.94 0.15
CA PRO A 373 -25.12 -14.87 -0.41
C PRO A 373 -24.61 -15.50 -1.70
N GLY A 374 -25.17 -16.66 -2.07
CA GLY A 374 -24.91 -17.33 -3.35
C GLY A 374 -25.15 -16.42 -4.55
N LEU A 375 -24.58 -16.77 -5.67
CA LEU A 375 -24.77 -16.04 -6.92
C LEU A 375 -26.25 -16.05 -7.34
N PRO A 376 -26.73 -15.00 -8.05
CA PRO A 376 -28.09 -14.99 -8.58
C PRO A 376 -28.26 -16.12 -9.60
N ALA A 377 -29.46 -16.70 -9.67
CA ALA A 377 -29.77 -17.79 -10.60
C ALA A 377 -29.50 -17.44 -12.07
N ARG A 378 -29.54 -16.17 -12.39
CA ARG A 378 -29.15 -15.61 -13.70
C ARG A 378 -28.16 -14.48 -13.46
N LEU A 379 -26.95 -14.67 -13.95
CA LEU A 379 -25.93 -13.64 -13.91
C LEU A 379 -26.31 -12.47 -14.84
N PRO A 380 -25.94 -11.22 -14.48
CA PRO A 380 -26.15 -10.07 -15.33
C PRO A 380 -25.32 -10.16 -16.61
N GLU A 381 -25.60 -9.28 -17.56
CA GLU A 381 -24.78 -9.15 -18.78
C GLU A 381 -23.32 -8.80 -18.38
N ILE A 382 -22.36 -9.43 -19.09
CA ILE A 382 -20.95 -9.16 -18.86
C ILE A 382 -20.67 -7.72 -19.29
N PRO A 383 -20.18 -6.83 -18.40
CA PRO A 383 -19.87 -5.46 -18.76
C PRO A 383 -18.77 -5.39 -19.81
N ALA A 384 -18.77 -4.34 -20.61
CA ALA A 384 -17.67 -4.06 -21.52
C ALA A 384 -16.37 -3.92 -20.70
N ALA A 385 -15.34 -4.67 -21.08
CA ALA A 385 -14.06 -4.56 -20.43
C ALA A 385 -13.43 -3.18 -20.67
N ALA A 386 -13.08 -2.49 -19.58
CA ALA A 386 -12.36 -1.24 -19.68
C ALA A 386 -10.93 -1.51 -20.19
N ALA A 387 -10.52 -0.82 -21.25
CA ALA A 387 -9.11 -0.88 -21.65
C ALA A 387 -8.23 -0.25 -20.55
N PRO A 388 -7.06 -0.85 -20.22
CA PRO A 388 -6.12 -0.23 -19.31
C PRO A 388 -5.69 1.15 -19.84
N GLU A 389 -5.75 2.16 -18.98
CA GLU A 389 -5.27 3.49 -19.32
C GLU A 389 -3.73 3.50 -19.35
N PRO A 390 -3.10 4.02 -20.40
CA PRO A 390 -1.65 4.03 -20.50
C PRO A 390 -1.03 5.00 -19.49
N VAL A 391 0.02 4.55 -18.82
CA VAL A 391 0.86 5.37 -17.95
C VAL A 391 2.16 5.65 -18.68
N THR A 392 2.23 6.81 -19.33
CA THR A 392 3.39 7.23 -20.13
C THR A 392 4.47 7.91 -19.27
N PRO A 393 5.73 7.99 -19.73
CA PRO A 393 6.78 8.76 -19.04
C PRO A 393 6.38 10.22 -18.80
N GLU A 394 5.68 10.85 -19.77
CA GLU A 394 5.23 12.24 -19.68
C GLU A 394 4.20 12.42 -18.57
N LEU A 395 3.26 11.46 -18.41
CA LEU A 395 2.31 11.44 -17.30
C LEU A 395 3.02 11.33 -15.96
N ARG A 396 4.02 10.44 -15.85
CA ARG A 396 4.82 10.26 -14.63
C ARG A 396 5.58 11.53 -14.26
N SER A 397 6.21 12.17 -15.24
CA SER A 397 6.94 13.43 -15.05
C SER A 397 6.00 14.58 -14.68
N ALA A 398 4.82 14.66 -15.29
CA ALA A 398 3.80 15.65 -14.93
C ALA A 398 3.34 15.45 -13.48
N LEU A 399 3.03 14.22 -13.08
CA LEU A 399 2.59 13.94 -11.71
C LEU A 399 3.70 14.19 -10.67
N TRP A 400 4.96 13.88 -11.02
CA TRP A 400 6.12 14.21 -10.18
C TRP A 400 6.27 15.71 -9.95
N ARG A 401 6.18 16.50 -11.02
CA ARG A 401 6.33 17.96 -11.00
C ARG A 401 5.17 18.65 -10.30
N ASP A 402 3.91 18.25 -10.62
CA ASP A 402 2.69 19.00 -10.29
C ASP A 402 1.99 18.48 -9.04
N CYS A 403 2.22 17.20 -8.66
CA CYS A 403 1.67 16.55 -7.46
C CYS A 403 2.71 15.69 -6.75
N GLY A 404 3.97 16.13 -6.70
CA GLY A 404 5.06 15.50 -5.96
C GLY A 404 5.06 15.88 -4.48
N LEU A 405 6.28 16.04 -3.94
CA LEU A 405 6.52 16.43 -2.54
C LEU A 405 6.01 17.83 -2.20
N ILE A 406 6.08 18.75 -3.15
CA ILE A 406 5.70 20.16 -3.01
C ILE A 406 4.69 20.46 -4.10
N ARG A 407 3.54 20.99 -3.73
CA ARG A 407 2.37 21.18 -4.60
C ARG A 407 1.85 22.60 -4.52
N ASP A 408 1.18 23.02 -5.59
CA ASP A 408 0.37 24.25 -5.63
C ASP A 408 -0.89 24.05 -6.48
N ALA A 409 -1.83 24.99 -6.37
CA ALA A 409 -3.08 24.90 -7.11
C ALA A 409 -2.90 24.95 -8.64
N ALA A 410 -1.86 25.59 -9.16
CA ALA A 410 -1.64 25.71 -10.61
C ALA A 410 -1.22 24.36 -11.20
N GLY A 411 -0.24 23.71 -10.60
CA GLY A 411 0.22 22.38 -10.98
C GLY A 411 -0.88 21.33 -10.84
N LEU A 412 -1.62 21.34 -9.72
CA LEU A 412 -2.72 20.40 -9.50
C LEU A 412 -3.84 20.55 -10.52
N ARG A 413 -4.23 21.79 -10.90
CA ARG A 413 -5.25 22.02 -11.95
C ARG A 413 -4.80 21.49 -13.31
N HIS A 414 -3.52 21.56 -13.65
CA HIS A 414 -2.98 20.99 -14.89
C HIS A 414 -3.23 19.48 -14.99
N LEU A 415 -3.24 18.76 -13.86
CA LEU A 415 -3.46 17.30 -13.83
C LEU A 415 -4.94 16.90 -13.93
N LEU A 416 -5.90 17.82 -13.77
CA LEU A 416 -7.33 17.51 -13.92
C LEU A 416 -7.72 17.09 -15.35
N ASP A 417 -6.97 17.52 -16.35
CA ASP A 417 -7.16 17.16 -17.76
C ASP A 417 -6.32 15.93 -18.19
N ALA A 418 -5.64 15.27 -17.24
CA ALA A 418 -4.83 14.08 -17.55
C ALA A 418 -5.69 12.94 -18.12
N PRO A 419 -5.20 12.16 -19.10
CA PRO A 419 -5.96 11.06 -19.69
C PRO A 419 -6.19 9.90 -18.72
N HIS A 420 -5.40 9.80 -17.65
CA HIS A 420 -5.44 8.74 -16.66
C HIS A 420 -6.38 9.07 -15.48
N LEU A 421 -7.41 8.25 -15.25
CA LEU A 421 -8.46 8.53 -14.26
C LEU A 421 -7.88 8.77 -12.85
N LEU A 422 -7.06 7.84 -12.35
CA LEU A 422 -6.57 7.96 -10.98
C LEU A 422 -5.67 9.19 -10.79
N THR A 423 -4.94 9.63 -11.82
CA THR A 423 -4.18 10.88 -11.79
C THR A 423 -5.10 12.10 -11.58
N ARG A 424 -6.24 12.16 -12.28
CA ARG A 424 -7.23 13.23 -12.08
C ARG A 424 -7.81 13.21 -10.67
N LEU A 425 -8.16 12.02 -10.15
CA LEU A 425 -8.73 11.86 -8.81
C LEU A 425 -7.74 12.26 -7.70
N VAL A 426 -6.45 11.90 -7.86
CA VAL A 426 -5.38 12.37 -6.96
C VAL A 426 -5.24 13.89 -6.99
N ALA A 427 -5.30 14.51 -8.17
CA ALA A 427 -5.23 15.96 -8.29
C ALA A 427 -6.46 16.64 -7.69
N GLU A 428 -7.65 16.07 -7.87
CA GLU A 428 -8.91 16.56 -7.32
C GLU A 428 -8.90 16.55 -5.78
N THR A 429 -8.50 15.43 -5.15
CA THR A 429 -8.39 15.37 -3.69
C THR A 429 -7.32 16.33 -3.16
N ALA A 430 -6.17 16.43 -3.84
CA ALA A 430 -5.11 17.35 -3.47
C ALA A 430 -5.48 18.84 -3.61
N LEU A 431 -6.34 19.18 -4.57
CA LEU A 431 -6.90 20.53 -4.72
C LEU A 431 -7.93 20.84 -3.65
N THR A 432 -8.78 19.86 -3.30
CA THR A 432 -9.83 19.99 -2.30
C THR A 432 -9.25 20.23 -0.92
N ARG A 433 -8.13 19.59 -0.58
CA ARG A 433 -7.44 19.79 0.70
C ARG A 433 -6.60 21.07 0.69
N GLU A 434 -7.16 22.15 1.20
CA GLU A 434 -6.51 23.46 1.27
C GLU A 434 -5.73 23.64 2.58
N GLU A 435 -4.83 22.71 2.84
CA GLU A 435 -3.91 22.70 3.98
C GLU A 435 -2.61 21.98 3.63
N SER A 436 -1.65 21.95 4.58
CA SER A 436 -0.49 21.05 4.55
C SER A 436 -0.52 20.17 5.79
N ARG A 437 -0.66 18.84 5.59
CA ARG A 437 -0.74 17.85 6.68
C ARG A 437 -0.04 16.55 6.26
N GLY A 438 0.87 16.03 7.10
CA GLY A 438 1.57 14.79 6.86
C GLY A 438 2.28 14.75 5.50
N SER A 439 1.94 13.78 4.66
CA SER A 439 2.55 13.61 3.33
C SER A 439 1.98 14.54 2.24
N HIS A 440 0.97 15.35 2.55
CA HIS A 440 0.42 16.37 1.66
C HIS A 440 0.95 17.75 2.02
N PHE A 441 1.74 18.37 1.14
CA PHE A 441 2.29 19.71 1.36
C PHE A 441 1.98 20.66 0.21
N ARG A 442 1.29 21.76 0.53
CA ARG A 442 0.91 22.82 -0.41
C ARG A 442 1.58 24.14 -0.03
N VAL A 443 2.34 24.73 -0.97
CA VAL A 443 3.02 26.01 -0.71
C VAL A 443 2.04 27.18 -0.62
N ASP A 444 0.87 27.06 -1.24
CA ASP A 444 -0.23 28.05 -1.18
C ASP A 444 -1.07 27.91 0.11
N TYR A 445 -0.98 26.77 0.83
CA TYR A 445 -1.63 26.51 2.12
C TYR A 445 -0.66 25.75 3.06
N PRO A 446 0.40 26.42 3.59
CA PRO A 446 1.51 25.74 4.25
C PRO A 446 1.22 25.27 5.70
N ALA A 447 0.07 25.60 6.26
CA ALA A 447 -0.33 25.24 7.63
C ALA A 447 -1.43 24.17 7.64
N GLU A 448 -1.52 23.41 8.74
CA GLU A 448 -2.68 22.57 9.04
C GLU A 448 -3.91 23.42 9.37
N SER A 449 -5.10 22.91 9.06
CA SER A 449 -6.38 23.55 9.37
C SER A 449 -7.34 22.54 10.00
N ASP A 450 -8.00 22.94 11.10
CA ASP A 450 -9.01 22.11 11.78
C ASP A 450 -10.19 21.77 10.88
N GLU A 451 -10.47 22.60 9.88
CA GLU A 451 -11.52 22.31 8.86
C GLU A 451 -11.22 21.03 8.10
N PHE A 452 -9.94 20.75 7.83
CA PHE A 452 -9.47 19.59 7.09
C PHE A 452 -9.04 18.41 7.98
N GLU A 453 -9.32 18.43 9.28
CA GLU A 453 -9.22 17.23 10.13
C GLU A 453 -10.37 16.23 9.79
N ARG A 454 -10.52 15.98 8.49
CA ARG A 454 -11.54 15.13 7.86
C ARG A 454 -10.97 14.47 6.61
N HIS A 455 -11.51 13.31 6.25
CA HIS A 455 -11.14 12.59 5.04
C HIS A 455 -11.73 13.25 3.80
N VAL A 456 -10.97 13.32 2.72
CA VAL A 456 -11.47 13.75 1.41
C VAL A 456 -11.98 12.52 0.67
N VAL A 457 -13.30 12.39 0.55
CA VAL A 457 -13.96 11.20 -0.03
C VAL A 457 -14.56 11.56 -1.40
N LEU A 458 -14.27 10.72 -2.39
CA LEU A 458 -14.72 10.83 -3.77
C LEU A 458 -15.79 9.78 -4.08
N ARG A 459 -16.96 10.21 -4.58
CA ARG A 459 -18.01 9.34 -5.14
C ARG A 459 -18.42 9.81 -6.51
N GLN A 460 -18.73 8.90 -7.42
CA GLN A 460 -19.17 9.29 -8.78
C GLN A 460 -20.45 10.12 -8.77
N GLU A 461 -21.40 9.79 -7.89
CA GLU A 461 -22.74 10.43 -7.87
C GLU A 461 -22.74 11.77 -7.13
N THR A 462 -21.98 11.90 -6.06
CA THR A 462 -22.01 13.06 -5.16
C THR A 462 -20.78 13.95 -5.22
N GLY A 463 -19.76 13.55 -6.02
CA GLY A 463 -18.49 14.24 -6.12
C GLY A 463 -17.64 14.12 -4.86
N THR A 464 -16.82 15.14 -4.59
CA THR A 464 -15.87 15.21 -3.50
C THR A 464 -16.51 15.79 -2.24
N ASN A 465 -16.36 15.12 -1.10
CA ASN A 465 -16.90 15.51 0.20
C ASN A 465 -15.85 15.36 1.32
N LEU A 466 -16.04 16.10 2.42
CA LEU A 466 -15.25 15.97 3.63
C LEU A 466 -16.02 15.15 4.67
N GLU A 467 -15.42 14.04 5.17
CA GLU A 467 -16.05 13.11 6.11
C GLU A 467 -15.19 12.87 7.34
N THR A 468 -15.83 12.70 8.49
CA THR A 468 -15.17 12.28 9.74
C THR A 468 -15.42 10.79 9.96
N TRP A 469 -14.36 10.03 10.19
CA TRP A 469 -14.44 8.59 10.51
C TRP A 469 -14.11 8.35 11.99
N LEU A 470 -14.97 7.56 12.68
CA LEU A 470 -14.85 7.25 14.10
C LEU A 470 -14.31 5.82 14.35
#